data_8512bdaa5fa3d2cf23c135a506acfa18
#
_entry.id   8512bdaa5fa3d2cf23c135a506acfa18
#
_cell.length_a   1.000
_cell.length_b   1.000
_cell.length_c   1.000
_cell.angle_alpha   90.00
_cell.angle_beta   90.00
_cell.angle_gamma   90.00
#
_symmetry.space_group_name_H-M   'P 1'
#
loop_
_entity.id
_entity.type
_entity.pdbx_description
1 polymer ?
#
loop_
_entity_poly.entity_id
_entity_poly.type
_entity_poly.pdbx_seq_one_letter_code
_entity_poly.pdbx_strand_id
1 'polypeptide(L)'
;MKFALRGTCVLLALLLCCRNGKACPSRCSCSGTTVSCQSKSLTSVPSGIPSSTTDLQLHGNKLQSLPSGVFDKLTQLKELHLTTNQLQSLPRGVFDKLTQLTKLYLSQNQLQSLPNGVFDKLTQLTGLGLHTNKLQSLPDGVFDKLTQLKELSVRNNQLKSVPDGVFDSLTSLQRIYLYSNPWDCSCPGIRYLSEWINKNSGIIRVYGAFDADSAKCSGSGKPVRSIICPTTTTTTTTTTTTMPTTTTLPTTTKMSMVKVPLVPPEAFGRVMNACAYFPSYIFLHLVHGLAAVPLVYLVCHASQLL
;
A
#
# COMPACT_ATOMS: atom_id res chain seq x y z
N MET A 1 -53.07 -19.89 11.47
CA MET A 1 -52.51 -18.53 11.57
C MET A 1 -51.03 -18.45 11.98
N LYS A 2 -50.41 -19.41 12.66
CA LYS A 2 -48.98 -19.34 13.05
C LYS A 2 -47.96 -19.55 11.88
N PHE A 3 -48.36 -20.18 10.78
CA PHE A 3 -47.48 -20.38 9.60
C PHE A 3 -47.34 -19.13 8.72
N ALA A 4 -48.38 -18.31 8.62
CA ALA A 4 -48.33 -17.07 7.83
C ALA A 4 -47.41 -16.00 8.46
N LEU A 5 -47.38 -15.93 9.81
CA LEU A 5 -46.56 -14.94 10.50
C LEU A 5 -45.06 -15.24 10.41
N ARG A 6 -44.63 -16.53 10.35
CA ARG A 6 -43.25 -16.91 10.16
C ARG A 6 -42.74 -16.59 8.76
N GLY A 7 -43.58 -16.79 7.72
CA GLY A 7 -43.26 -16.46 6.35
C GLY A 7 -43.07 -14.95 6.14
N THR A 8 -43.92 -14.13 6.74
CA THR A 8 -43.81 -12.67 6.67
C THR A 8 -42.57 -12.11 7.37
N CYS A 9 -42.18 -12.65 8.53
CA CYS A 9 -40.96 -12.24 9.21
C CYS A 9 -39.69 -12.59 8.44
N VAL A 10 -39.65 -13.78 7.82
CA VAL A 10 -38.51 -14.17 6.94
C VAL A 10 -38.45 -13.30 5.69
N LEU A 11 -39.61 -13.00 5.09
CA LEU A 11 -39.69 -12.12 3.93
C LEU A 11 -39.28 -10.68 4.28
N LEU A 12 -39.74 -10.17 5.43
CA LEU A 12 -39.34 -8.85 5.94
C LEU A 12 -37.85 -8.79 6.26
N ALA A 13 -37.27 -9.83 6.86
CA ALA A 13 -35.84 -9.94 7.10
C ALA A 13 -35.04 -9.99 5.80
N LEU A 14 -35.49 -10.73 4.80
CA LEU A 14 -34.89 -10.76 3.46
C LEU A 14 -35.02 -9.41 2.75
N LEU A 15 -36.17 -8.73 2.85
CA LEU A 15 -36.39 -7.40 2.26
C LEU A 15 -35.54 -6.33 2.99
N LEU A 16 -35.33 -6.44 4.29
CA LEU A 16 -34.45 -5.56 5.05
C LEU A 16 -32.96 -5.81 4.70
N CYS A 17 -32.59 -7.06 4.46
CA CYS A 17 -31.25 -7.39 3.93
C CYS A 17 -31.04 -6.86 2.50
N CYS A 18 -32.04 -6.95 1.62
CA CYS A 18 -32.02 -6.38 0.28
C CYS A 18 -32.03 -4.84 0.26
N ARG A 19 -32.75 -4.22 1.22
CA ARG A 19 -32.87 -2.76 1.31
C ARG A 19 -31.55 -2.07 1.66
N ASN A 20 -30.60 -2.76 2.27
CA ASN A 20 -29.30 -2.23 2.62
C ASN A 20 -28.18 -2.59 1.62
N GLY A 21 -28.46 -3.37 0.57
CA GLY A 21 -27.56 -3.65 -0.57
C GLY A 21 -26.19 -4.23 -0.22
N LYS A 22 -25.92 -4.68 1.04
CA LYS A 22 -24.59 -4.98 1.54
C LYS A 22 -24.61 -6.19 2.43
N ALA A 23 -24.59 -7.37 1.80
CA ALA A 23 -24.29 -8.59 2.55
C ALA A 23 -22.87 -8.45 3.12
N CYS A 24 -22.76 -8.56 4.45
CA CYS A 24 -21.46 -8.63 5.10
C CYS A 24 -20.71 -9.88 4.64
N PRO A 25 -19.40 -9.81 4.33
CA PRO A 25 -18.63 -11.00 3.96
C PRO A 25 -18.77 -12.11 5.01
N SER A 26 -18.82 -13.36 4.56
CA SER A 26 -18.84 -14.50 5.47
C SER A 26 -17.66 -14.42 6.45
N ARG A 27 -17.85 -14.77 7.71
CA ARG A 27 -16.87 -14.73 8.81
C ARG A 27 -16.48 -13.31 9.28
N CYS A 28 -17.04 -12.24 8.69
CA CYS A 28 -16.83 -10.86 9.15
C CYS A 28 -18.09 -10.33 9.85
N SER A 29 -17.94 -9.22 10.56
CA SER A 29 -19.03 -8.43 11.11
C SER A 29 -19.01 -7.02 10.52
N CYS A 30 -20.17 -6.46 10.23
CA CYS A 30 -20.32 -5.14 9.63
C CYS A 30 -21.14 -4.24 10.56
N SER A 31 -20.65 -3.02 10.76
CA SER A 31 -21.35 -1.98 11.53
C SER A 31 -21.16 -0.64 10.84
N GLY A 32 -22.22 -0.08 10.29
CA GLY A 32 -22.12 1.12 9.46
C GLY A 32 -21.19 0.89 8.25
N THR A 33 -20.11 1.66 8.17
CA THR A 33 -19.08 1.55 7.12
C THR A 33 -17.82 0.80 7.59
N THR A 34 -17.81 0.23 8.78
CA THR A 34 -16.73 -0.61 9.31
C THR A 34 -17.00 -2.08 8.99
N VAL A 35 -16.03 -2.76 8.41
CA VAL A 35 -16.03 -4.21 8.18
C VAL A 35 -14.91 -4.84 8.99
N SER A 36 -15.30 -5.60 10.03
CA SER A 36 -14.36 -6.28 10.91
C SER A 36 -14.24 -7.76 10.59
N CYS A 37 -13.10 -8.15 10.05
CA CYS A 37 -12.69 -9.53 9.75
C CYS A 37 -11.48 -9.94 10.60
N GLN A 38 -11.27 -9.28 11.75
CA GLN A 38 -10.11 -9.50 12.61
C GLN A 38 -10.11 -10.90 13.25
N SER A 39 -8.95 -11.50 13.41
CA SER A 39 -8.75 -12.77 14.14
C SER A 39 -9.66 -13.92 13.68
N LYS A 40 -9.90 -14.03 12.37
CA LYS A 40 -10.74 -15.06 11.75
C LYS A 40 -9.95 -16.19 11.08
N SER A 41 -8.62 -16.22 11.28
CA SER A 41 -7.72 -17.18 10.61
C SER A 41 -7.87 -17.17 9.09
N LEU A 42 -8.11 -16.01 8.49
CA LEU A 42 -8.26 -15.84 7.05
C LEU A 42 -6.90 -16.00 6.36
N THR A 43 -6.86 -16.77 5.27
CA THR A 43 -5.69 -16.90 4.41
C THR A 43 -5.76 -16.02 3.15
N SER A 44 -6.93 -15.44 2.88
CA SER A 44 -7.17 -14.48 1.80
C SER A 44 -8.14 -13.39 2.24
N VAL A 45 -8.11 -12.25 1.56
CA VAL A 45 -9.09 -11.17 1.78
C VAL A 45 -10.47 -11.67 1.31
N PRO A 46 -11.53 -11.59 2.16
CA PRO A 46 -12.84 -12.10 1.79
C PRO A 46 -13.45 -11.28 0.64
N SER A 47 -14.19 -11.95 -0.22
CA SER A 47 -14.97 -11.30 -1.27
C SER A 47 -16.23 -10.65 -0.70
N GLY A 48 -16.84 -9.73 -1.45
CA GLY A 48 -18.11 -9.10 -1.06
C GLY A 48 -17.99 -8.00 -0.01
N ILE A 49 -16.79 -7.43 0.21
CA ILE A 49 -16.63 -6.23 1.04
C ILE A 49 -17.39 -5.09 0.37
N PRO A 50 -18.32 -4.41 1.08
CA PRO A 50 -19.09 -3.31 0.51
C PRO A 50 -18.18 -2.16 0.03
N SER A 51 -18.44 -1.59 -1.14
CA SER A 51 -17.65 -0.48 -1.70
C SER A 51 -17.70 0.80 -0.86
N SER A 52 -18.70 0.95 0.00
CA SER A 52 -18.85 2.07 0.95
C SER A 52 -18.05 1.88 2.24
N THR A 53 -17.23 0.81 2.36
CA THR A 53 -16.41 0.57 3.54
C THR A 53 -15.38 1.69 3.70
N THR A 54 -15.33 2.27 4.90
CA THR A 54 -14.35 3.30 5.28
C THR A 54 -13.30 2.79 6.24
N ASP A 55 -13.58 1.72 6.98
CA ASP A 55 -12.65 1.06 7.90
C ASP A 55 -12.70 -0.46 7.65
N LEU A 56 -11.55 -1.03 7.25
CA LEU A 56 -11.43 -2.46 6.98
C LEU A 56 -10.39 -3.09 7.92
N GLN A 57 -10.87 -3.97 8.79
CA GLN A 57 -10.07 -4.63 9.81
C GLN A 57 -9.78 -6.07 9.42
N LEU A 58 -8.56 -6.33 8.93
CA LEU A 58 -8.05 -7.64 8.52
C LEU A 58 -6.90 -8.12 9.43
N HIS A 59 -6.66 -7.44 10.55
CA HIS A 59 -5.54 -7.77 11.45
C HIS A 59 -5.74 -9.11 12.18
N GLY A 60 -4.63 -9.73 12.61
CA GLY A 60 -4.67 -10.99 13.33
C GLY A 60 -5.12 -12.18 12.48
N ASN A 61 -4.78 -12.19 11.18
CA ASN A 61 -5.12 -13.26 10.25
C ASN A 61 -3.85 -13.98 9.73
N LYS A 62 -4.01 -14.83 8.73
CA LYS A 62 -2.93 -15.63 8.12
C LYS A 62 -2.73 -15.26 6.65
N LEU A 63 -2.93 -13.97 6.29
CA LEU A 63 -2.75 -13.50 4.92
C LEU A 63 -1.27 -13.57 4.53
N GLN A 64 -0.92 -14.34 3.49
CA GLN A 64 0.45 -14.48 3.01
C GLN A 64 0.75 -13.56 1.82
N SER A 65 -0.26 -13.24 1.04
CA SER A 65 -0.18 -12.34 -0.11
C SER A 65 -1.47 -11.56 -0.30
N LEU A 66 -1.39 -10.49 -1.07
CA LEU A 66 -2.53 -9.71 -1.53
C LEU A 66 -2.60 -9.81 -3.05
N PRO A 67 -3.72 -10.26 -3.65
CA PRO A 67 -3.89 -10.19 -5.10
C PRO A 67 -3.89 -8.75 -5.60
N SER A 68 -3.39 -8.51 -6.82
CA SER A 68 -3.51 -7.20 -7.46
C SER A 68 -4.97 -6.79 -7.55
N GLY A 69 -5.27 -5.52 -7.25
CA GLY A 69 -6.62 -4.96 -7.33
C GLY A 69 -7.61 -5.45 -6.26
N VAL A 70 -7.14 -6.18 -5.23
CA VAL A 70 -8.01 -6.72 -4.17
C VAL A 70 -8.81 -5.63 -3.43
N PHE A 71 -8.30 -4.41 -3.40
CA PHE A 71 -8.95 -3.26 -2.75
C PHE A 71 -9.53 -2.23 -3.75
N ASP A 72 -9.51 -2.47 -5.06
CA ASP A 72 -9.86 -1.47 -6.09
C ASP A 72 -11.26 -0.90 -5.95
N LYS A 73 -12.20 -1.69 -5.43
CA LYS A 73 -13.60 -1.25 -5.23
C LYS A 73 -13.80 -0.42 -3.96
N LEU A 74 -12.78 -0.33 -3.07
CA LEU A 74 -12.90 0.31 -1.76
C LEU A 74 -12.42 1.77 -1.78
N THR A 75 -12.86 2.53 -2.78
CA THR A 75 -12.40 3.92 -3.02
C THR A 75 -12.71 4.90 -1.88
N GLN A 76 -13.64 4.55 -0.97
CA GLN A 76 -14.01 5.34 0.21
C GLN A 76 -13.19 4.96 1.45
N LEU A 77 -12.24 4.01 1.34
CA LEU A 77 -11.52 3.48 2.49
C LEU A 77 -10.62 4.56 3.11
N LYS A 78 -10.75 4.75 4.42
CA LYS A 78 -9.97 5.69 5.23
C LYS A 78 -8.95 5.00 6.11
N GLU A 79 -9.28 3.81 6.61
CA GLU A 79 -8.38 3.03 7.48
C GLU A 79 -8.30 1.58 6.99
N LEU A 80 -7.06 1.06 6.86
CA LEU A 80 -6.80 -0.32 6.47
C LEU A 80 -5.85 -0.99 7.48
N HIS A 81 -6.37 -2.02 8.15
CA HIS A 81 -5.66 -2.73 9.21
C HIS A 81 -5.23 -4.12 8.72
N LEU A 82 -3.95 -4.27 8.37
CA LEU A 82 -3.30 -5.51 7.94
C LEU A 82 -2.25 -6.02 8.95
N THR A 83 -2.22 -5.44 10.16
CA THR A 83 -1.27 -5.80 11.21
C THR A 83 -1.39 -7.27 11.63
N THR A 84 -0.29 -7.90 12.04
CA THR A 84 -0.27 -9.29 12.51
C THR A 84 -0.85 -10.25 11.46
N ASN A 85 -0.18 -10.29 10.32
CA ASN A 85 -0.41 -11.24 9.23
C ASN A 85 0.93 -11.88 8.81
N GLN A 86 0.97 -12.54 7.66
CA GLN A 86 2.14 -13.25 7.15
C GLN A 86 2.57 -12.71 5.77
N LEU A 87 2.26 -11.44 5.47
CA LEU A 87 2.55 -10.83 4.17
C LEU A 87 4.06 -10.75 3.94
N GLN A 88 4.54 -11.34 2.84
CA GLN A 88 5.95 -11.37 2.47
C GLN A 88 6.31 -10.27 1.47
N SER A 89 5.37 -9.86 0.65
CA SER A 89 5.51 -8.79 -0.34
C SER A 89 4.18 -8.09 -0.59
N LEU A 90 4.24 -6.93 -1.23
CA LEU A 90 3.08 -6.18 -1.70
C LEU A 90 3.11 -6.14 -3.23
N PRO A 91 1.99 -6.36 -3.94
CA PRO A 91 1.93 -6.12 -5.39
C PRO A 91 2.07 -4.63 -5.70
N ARG A 92 2.64 -4.29 -6.84
CA ARG A 92 2.62 -2.90 -7.33
C ARG A 92 1.18 -2.42 -7.46
N GLY A 93 0.92 -1.18 -7.07
CA GLY A 93 -0.38 -0.55 -7.22
C GLY A 93 -1.51 -1.13 -6.36
N VAL A 94 -1.21 -2.02 -5.40
CA VAL A 94 -2.25 -2.64 -4.53
C VAL A 94 -3.09 -1.62 -3.76
N PHE A 95 -2.58 -0.41 -3.55
CA PHE A 95 -3.27 0.68 -2.86
C PHE A 95 -3.67 1.85 -3.78
N ASP A 96 -3.45 1.76 -5.09
CA ASP A 96 -3.60 2.91 -6.03
C ASP A 96 -5.01 3.51 -6.06
N LYS A 97 -6.04 2.72 -5.79
CA LYS A 97 -7.43 3.19 -5.75
C LYS A 97 -7.86 3.73 -4.38
N LEU A 98 -7.01 3.60 -3.36
CA LEU A 98 -7.32 4.01 -1.98
C LEU A 98 -6.94 5.49 -1.72
N THR A 99 -7.32 6.39 -2.60
CA THR A 99 -6.89 7.80 -2.56
C THR A 99 -7.39 8.58 -1.33
N GLN A 100 -8.40 8.06 -0.61
CA GLN A 100 -8.93 8.62 0.62
C GLN A 100 -8.30 8.04 1.90
N LEU A 101 -7.30 7.13 1.74
CA LEU A 101 -6.72 6.43 2.88
C LEU A 101 -5.93 7.40 3.78
N THR A 102 -6.29 7.42 5.05
CA THR A 102 -5.63 8.24 6.08
C THR A 102 -4.72 7.43 6.99
N LYS A 103 -5.00 6.13 7.18
CA LYS A 103 -4.17 5.25 8.01
C LYS A 103 -3.98 3.89 7.36
N LEU A 104 -2.72 3.44 7.32
CA LEU A 104 -2.32 2.14 6.79
C LEU A 104 -1.43 1.42 7.80
N TYR A 105 -1.88 0.27 8.28
CA TYR A 105 -1.17 -0.54 9.28
C TYR A 105 -0.72 -1.86 8.67
N LEU A 106 0.57 -1.96 8.35
CA LEU A 106 1.25 -3.14 7.79
C LEU A 106 2.24 -3.79 8.77
N SER A 107 2.19 -3.36 10.03
CA SER A 107 3.13 -3.82 11.07
C SER A 107 2.95 -5.30 11.40
N GLN A 108 3.99 -5.93 11.98
CA GLN A 108 3.97 -7.35 12.37
C GLN A 108 3.59 -8.27 11.18
N ASN A 109 4.34 -8.11 10.10
CA ASN A 109 4.28 -8.94 8.90
C ASN A 109 5.69 -9.48 8.58
N GLN A 110 5.89 -10.00 7.37
CA GLN A 110 7.17 -10.55 6.93
C GLN A 110 7.70 -9.84 5.68
N LEU A 111 7.32 -8.55 5.48
CA LEU A 111 7.72 -7.78 4.32
C LEU A 111 9.24 -7.61 4.27
N GLN A 112 9.87 -8.02 3.15
CA GLN A 112 11.31 -7.94 2.94
C GLN A 112 11.71 -6.68 2.15
N SER A 113 10.81 -6.20 1.31
CA SER A 113 10.97 -4.98 0.50
C SER A 113 9.62 -4.33 0.22
N LEU A 114 9.67 -3.08 -0.25
CA LEU A 114 8.50 -2.34 -0.73
C LEU A 114 8.65 -2.12 -2.23
N PRO A 115 7.58 -2.26 -3.04
CA PRO A 115 7.63 -1.88 -4.45
C PRO A 115 7.83 -0.36 -4.62
N ASN A 116 8.53 0.07 -5.66
CA ASN A 116 8.63 1.48 -6.00
C ASN A 116 7.24 2.07 -6.21
N GLY A 117 6.99 3.25 -5.61
CA GLY A 117 5.75 3.99 -5.76
C GLY A 117 4.52 3.36 -5.10
N VAL A 118 4.69 2.35 -4.23
CA VAL A 118 3.56 1.63 -3.59
C VAL A 118 2.62 2.54 -2.78
N PHE A 119 3.10 3.71 -2.34
CA PHE A 119 2.31 4.70 -1.60
C PHE A 119 2.02 5.98 -2.38
N ASP A 120 2.39 6.10 -3.65
CA ASP A 120 2.32 7.36 -4.43
C ASP A 120 0.91 7.95 -4.53
N LYS A 121 -0.13 7.12 -4.51
CA LYS A 121 -1.52 7.56 -4.59
C LYS A 121 -2.14 7.88 -3.22
N LEU A 122 -1.43 7.62 -2.11
CA LEU A 122 -1.93 7.79 -0.74
C LEU A 122 -1.66 9.19 -0.18
N THR A 123 -1.94 10.22 -0.94
CA THR A 123 -1.61 11.63 -0.60
C THR A 123 -2.30 12.16 0.67
N GLN A 124 -3.37 11.52 1.13
CA GLN A 124 -4.09 11.85 2.36
C GLN A 124 -3.59 11.08 3.60
N LEU A 125 -2.54 10.23 3.43
CA LEU A 125 -2.08 9.37 4.51
C LEU A 125 -1.48 10.20 5.66
N THR A 126 -1.98 9.98 6.87
CA THR A 126 -1.50 10.65 8.11
C THR A 126 -0.77 9.69 9.04
N GLY A 127 -0.98 8.38 8.91
CA GLY A 127 -0.32 7.36 9.71
C GLY A 127 0.08 6.15 8.90
N LEU A 128 1.37 5.75 8.98
CA LEU A 128 1.93 4.58 8.30
C LEU A 128 2.72 3.71 9.29
N GLY A 129 2.21 2.50 9.52
CA GLY A 129 2.86 1.49 10.36
C GLY A 129 3.53 0.41 9.53
N LEU A 130 4.86 0.35 9.54
CA LEU A 130 5.71 -0.66 8.88
C LEU A 130 6.57 -1.43 9.88
N HIS A 131 6.40 -1.20 11.19
CA HIS A 131 7.27 -1.78 12.20
C HIS A 131 7.12 -3.31 12.31
N THR A 132 8.17 -3.96 12.82
CA THR A 132 8.20 -5.42 13.01
C THR A 132 7.92 -6.14 11.70
N ASN A 133 8.78 -5.88 10.73
CA ASN A 133 8.87 -6.53 9.44
C ASN A 133 10.32 -7.00 9.19
N LYS A 134 10.65 -7.40 7.97
CA LYS A 134 11.98 -7.85 7.55
C LYS A 134 12.58 -6.91 6.48
N LEU A 135 12.19 -5.62 6.48
CA LEU A 135 12.64 -4.66 5.49
C LEU A 135 14.15 -4.44 5.59
N GLN A 136 14.86 -4.70 4.48
CA GLN A 136 16.33 -4.55 4.40
C GLN A 136 16.74 -3.18 3.85
N SER A 137 15.89 -2.58 3.03
CA SER A 137 16.06 -1.25 2.44
C SER A 137 14.71 -0.58 2.19
N LEU A 138 14.73 0.72 1.95
CA LEU A 138 13.61 1.49 1.45
C LEU A 138 13.89 1.90 0.00
N PRO A 139 12.92 1.87 -0.92
CA PRO A 139 13.07 2.42 -2.26
C PRO A 139 13.31 3.93 -2.23
N ASP A 140 14.03 4.44 -3.22
CA ASP A 140 14.17 5.88 -3.42
C ASP A 140 12.79 6.53 -3.56
N GLY A 141 12.58 7.66 -2.88
CA GLY A 141 11.36 8.44 -2.96
C GLY A 141 10.08 7.74 -2.49
N VAL A 142 10.17 6.60 -1.77
CA VAL A 142 9.00 5.80 -1.35
C VAL A 142 7.97 6.59 -0.54
N PHE A 143 8.37 7.70 0.09
CA PHE A 143 7.49 8.57 0.88
C PHE A 143 7.26 9.95 0.25
N ASP A 144 7.75 10.24 -0.95
CA ASP A 144 7.75 11.58 -1.57
C ASP A 144 6.36 12.20 -1.70
N LYS A 145 5.33 11.40 -1.87
CA LYS A 145 3.95 11.88 -2.03
C LYS A 145 3.19 11.98 -0.70
N LEU A 146 3.80 11.58 0.44
CA LEU A 146 3.14 11.50 1.74
C LEU A 146 3.28 12.80 2.57
N THR A 147 3.06 13.95 1.96
CA THR A 147 3.26 15.27 2.60
C THR A 147 2.38 15.50 3.83
N GLN A 148 1.26 14.79 3.97
CA GLN A 148 0.34 14.86 5.12
C GLN A 148 0.69 13.87 6.24
N LEU A 149 1.76 13.07 6.08
CA LEU A 149 2.10 12.02 7.04
C LEU A 149 2.55 12.64 8.38
N LYS A 150 1.85 12.28 9.46
CA LYS A 150 2.11 12.75 10.83
C LYS A 150 2.86 11.72 11.67
N GLU A 151 2.69 10.44 11.35
CA GLU A 151 3.32 9.36 12.08
C GLU A 151 3.85 8.29 11.14
N LEU A 152 5.15 7.95 11.28
CA LEU A 152 5.83 6.89 10.56
C LEU A 152 6.53 5.95 11.53
N SER A 153 6.27 4.66 11.43
CA SER A 153 7.00 3.65 12.20
C SER A 153 7.68 2.63 11.30
N VAL A 154 9.02 2.66 11.27
CA VAL A 154 9.88 1.67 10.60
C VAL A 154 10.77 0.91 11.59
N ARG A 155 10.50 1.03 12.90
CA ARG A 155 11.25 0.32 13.95
C ARG A 155 11.16 -1.20 13.80
N ASN A 156 12.09 -1.92 14.41
CA ASN A 156 12.12 -3.38 14.41
C ASN A 156 12.06 -3.94 12.97
N ASN A 157 13.00 -3.51 12.14
CA ASN A 157 13.24 -4.00 10.79
C ASN A 157 14.72 -4.41 10.62
N GLN A 158 15.17 -4.63 9.40
CA GLN A 158 16.54 -4.99 9.06
C GLN A 158 17.24 -3.90 8.23
N LEU A 159 16.82 -2.63 8.43
CA LEU A 159 17.36 -1.50 7.69
C LEU A 159 18.79 -1.21 8.13
N LYS A 160 19.73 -1.22 7.19
CA LYS A 160 21.14 -0.84 7.40
C LYS A 160 21.40 0.62 7.08
N SER A 161 20.68 1.15 6.11
CA SER A 161 20.72 2.55 5.67
C SER A 161 19.36 2.96 5.12
N VAL A 162 19.22 4.23 4.79
CA VAL A 162 18.08 4.78 4.06
C VAL A 162 18.60 5.61 2.88
N PRO A 163 17.85 5.73 1.78
CA PRO A 163 18.20 6.63 0.69
C PRO A 163 18.31 8.07 1.15
N ASP A 164 19.23 8.84 0.55
CA ASP A 164 19.33 10.27 0.80
C ASP A 164 18.01 10.96 0.42
N GLY A 165 17.55 11.87 1.27
CA GLY A 165 16.31 12.62 1.04
C GLY A 165 15.00 11.86 1.32
N VAL A 166 15.03 10.58 1.69
CA VAL A 166 13.82 9.74 1.81
C VAL A 166 12.75 10.30 2.76
N PHE A 167 13.12 11.12 3.73
CA PHE A 167 12.19 11.75 4.69
C PHE A 167 11.94 13.25 4.41
N ASP A 168 12.58 13.85 3.40
CA ASP A 168 12.57 15.31 3.21
C ASP A 168 11.19 15.84 2.82
N SER A 169 10.40 15.05 2.11
CA SER A 169 9.03 15.38 1.71
C SER A 169 8.01 15.26 2.85
N LEU A 170 8.38 14.69 4.01
CA LEU A 170 7.49 14.46 5.14
C LEU A 170 7.31 15.72 6.01
N THR A 171 6.87 16.80 5.42
CA THR A 171 6.80 18.14 6.07
C THR A 171 5.82 18.24 7.23
N SER A 172 4.82 17.33 7.31
CA SER A 172 3.84 17.29 8.40
C SER A 172 4.21 16.31 9.53
N LEU A 173 5.41 15.68 9.45
CA LEU A 173 5.78 14.59 10.37
C LEU A 173 5.94 15.09 11.81
N GLN A 174 5.27 14.43 12.74
CA GLN A 174 5.26 14.74 14.17
C GLN A 174 5.88 13.63 15.01
N ARG A 175 5.88 12.41 14.50
CA ARG A 175 6.44 11.23 15.20
C ARG A 175 7.05 10.26 14.20
N ILE A 176 8.30 9.86 14.49
CA ILE A 176 8.97 8.80 13.76
C ILE A 176 9.66 7.83 14.72
N TYR A 177 9.60 6.54 14.40
CA TYR A 177 10.20 5.47 15.17
C TYR A 177 11.22 4.73 14.32
N LEU A 178 12.53 4.89 14.65
CA LEU A 178 13.68 4.38 13.88
C LEU A 178 14.46 3.28 14.62
N TYR A 179 14.19 3.07 15.90
CA TYR A 179 14.96 2.16 16.75
C TYR A 179 14.83 0.69 16.37
N SER A 180 15.74 -0.15 16.88
CA SER A 180 15.78 -1.59 16.59
C SER A 180 15.87 -1.89 15.09
N ASN A 181 16.80 -1.21 14.41
CA ASN A 181 17.31 -1.53 13.08
C ASN A 181 18.84 -1.66 13.17
N PRO A 182 19.47 -2.52 12.37
CA PRO A 182 20.91 -2.71 12.37
C PRO A 182 21.62 -1.64 11.53
N TRP A 183 21.51 -0.36 11.93
CA TRP A 183 22.07 0.76 11.19
C TRP A 183 23.60 0.58 10.98
N ASP A 184 24.03 0.61 9.73
CA ASP A 184 25.43 0.63 9.35
C ASP A 184 25.94 2.07 9.41
N CYS A 185 26.78 2.36 10.39
CA CYS A 185 27.30 3.70 10.63
C CYS A 185 28.59 4.00 9.87
N SER A 186 28.86 3.28 8.79
CA SER A 186 29.97 3.56 7.88
C SER A 186 29.66 4.79 7.02
N CYS A 187 30.61 5.71 6.95
CA CYS A 187 30.53 6.87 6.05
C CYS A 187 30.90 6.47 4.61
N PRO A 188 30.26 7.10 3.59
CA PRO A 188 29.30 8.19 3.68
C PRO A 188 27.85 7.76 3.91
N GLY A 189 27.51 6.47 3.84
CA GLY A 189 26.15 5.94 3.77
C GLY A 189 25.24 6.33 4.92
N ILE A 190 25.78 6.63 6.11
CA ILE A 190 24.96 7.03 7.28
C ILE A 190 24.80 8.55 7.40
N ARG A 191 25.52 9.34 6.58
CA ARG A 191 25.55 10.81 6.70
C ARG A 191 24.14 11.41 6.71
N TYR A 192 23.36 11.13 5.69
CA TYR A 192 22.00 11.67 5.58
C TYR A 192 21.17 11.37 6.84
N LEU A 193 21.11 10.11 7.28
CA LEU A 193 20.30 9.73 8.44
C LEU A 193 20.79 10.40 9.73
N SER A 194 22.11 10.49 9.93
CA SER A 194 22.70 11.16 11.10
C SER A 194 22.31 12.65 11.13
N GLU A 195 22.51 13.37 10.04
CA GLU A 195 22.19 14.79 9.92
C GLU A 195 20.67 15.02 10.05
N TRP A 196 19.86 14.16 9.42
CA TRP A 196 18.42 14.27 9.49
C TRP A 196 17.88 14.06 10.91
N ILE A 197 18.39 13.08 11.68
CA ILE A 197 18.03 12.85 13.09
C ILE A 197 18.40 14.07 13.95
N ASN A 198 19.60 14.64 13.76
CA ASN A 198 20.01 15.84 14.48
C ASN A 198 19.06 17.02 14.24
N LYS A 199 18.72 17.28 12.99
CA LYS A 199 17.81 18.35 12.59
C LYS A 199 16.39 18.14 13.14
N ASN A 200 15.95 16.88 13.27
CA ASN A 200 14.57 16.50 13.59
C ASN A 200 14.45 15.79 14.95
N SER A 201 15.37 16.04 15.89
CA SER A 201 15.44 15.34 17.19
C SER A 201 14.14 15.41 18.00
N GLY A 202 13.37 16.50 17.87
CA GLY A 202 12.10 16.72 18.57
C GLY A 202 10.94 15.82 18.15
N ILE A 203 11.07 15.02 17.08
CA ILE A 203 10.01 14.11 16.62
C ILE A 203 10.38 12.63 16.68
N ILE A 204 11.61 12.30 17.08
CA ILE A 204 12.07 10.91 17.26
C ILE A 204 11.48 10.34 18.54
N ARG A 205 10.88 9.14 18.46
CA ARG A 205 10.13 8.54 19.58
C ARG A 205 10.55 7.11 19.88
N VAL A 206 10.50 6.78 21.18
CA VAL A 206 10.53 5.40 21.71
C VAL A 206 9.41 5.26 22.73
N TYR A 207 8.51 4.30 22.55
CA TYR A 207 7.36 4.08 23.43
C TYR A 207 6.58 5.36 23.83
N GLY A 208 6.50 6.31 22.88
CA GLY A 208 5.81 7.60 23.08
C GLY A 208 6.67 8.72 23.67
N ALA A 209 7.83 8.42 24.28
CA ALA A 209 8.78 9.42 24.76
C ALA A 209 9.70 9.93 23.64
N PHE A 210 10.24 11.13 23.80
CA PHE A 210 11.29 11.66 22.90
C PHE A 210 12.62 10.99 23.19
N ASP A 211 13.26 10.42 22.18
CA ASP A 211 14.58 9.83 22.30
C ASP A 211 15.31 9.80 20.94
N ALA A 212 16.05 10.86 20.66
CA ALA A 212 16.84 10.96 19.43
C ALA A 212 18.07 10.03 19.41
N ASP A 213 18.45 9.46 20.55
CA ASP A 213 19.54 8.48 20.69
C ASP A 213 19.09 7.03 20.44
N SER A 214 17.81 6.82 20.23
CA SER A 214 17.22 5.48 20.09
C SER A 214 17.63 4.75 18.82
N ALA A 215 17.93 5.45 17.72
CA ALA A 215 18.54 4.86 16.54
C ALA A 215 20.03 4.63 16.80
N LYS A 216 20.45 3.36 16.88
CA LYS A 216 21.81 2.98 17.26
C LYS A 216 22.54 2.25 16.16
N CYS A 217 23.83 2.54 16.04
CA CYS A 217 24.76 1.85 15.15
C CYS A 217 24.88 0.38 15.50
N SER A 218 24.82 -0.50 14.51
CA SER A 218 25.10 -1.93 14.66
C SER A 218 26.55 -2.12 15.15
N GLY A 219 26.75 -3.02 16.10
CA GLY A 219 28.05 -3.34 16.66
C GLY A 219 28.52 -2.37 17.74
N SER A 220 28.61 -1.05 17.47
CA SER A 220 29.13 -0.08 18.44
C SER A 220 28.09 0.39 19.46
N GLY A 221 26.80 0.30 19.17
CA GLY A 221 25.72 0.82 20.02
C GLY A 221 25.66 2.34 20.13
N LYS A 222 26.56 3.08 19.48
CA LYS A 222 26.56 4.55 19.51
C LYS A 222 25.27 5.08 18.82
N PRO A 223 24.71 6.21 19.31
CA PRO A 223 23.60 6.85 18.61
C PRO A 223 23.98 7.23 17.18
N VAL A 224 23.12 6.94 16.20
CA VAL A 224 23.35 7.30 14.78
C VAL A 224 23.64 8.79 14.65
N ARG A 225 22.89 9.64 15.35
CA ARG A 225 23.07 11.10 15.29
C ARG A 225 24.45 11.60 15.77
N SER A 226 25.21 10.77 16.52
CA SER A 226 26.55 11.14 16.97
C SER A 226 27.64 10.90 15.92
N ILE A 227 27.27 10.29 14.78
CA ILE A 227 28.22 9.99 13.71
C ILE A 227 28.39 11.22 12.82
N ILE A 228 29.61 11.69 12.71
CA ILE A 228 30.01 12.82 11.85
C ILE A 228 30.82 12.24 10.70
N CYS A 229 30.28 12.31 9.50
CA CYS A 229 31.02 11.89 8.30
C CYS A 229 31.88 13.03 7.77
N PRO A 230 33.16 12.78 7.41
CA PRO A 230 34.00 13.82 6.83
C PRO A 230 33.37 14.32 5.52
N THR A 231 33.33 15.64 5.35
CA THR A 231 33.02 16.24 4.06
C THR A 231 34.21 16.01 3.14
N THR A 232 34.02 15.27 2.07
CA THR A 232 35.03 15.17 1.03
C THR A 232 35.11 16.53 0.32
N THR A 233 35.94 17.42 0.84
CA THR A 233 36.35 18.61 0.09
C THR A 233 37.17 18.07 -1.09
N THR A 234 36.58 17.99 -2.26
CA THR A 234 37.32 17.74 -3.48
C THR A 234 38.21 18.96 -3.67
N THR A 235 39.43 18.90 -3.11
CA THR A 235 40.49 19.85 -3.45
C THR A 235 40.83 19.54 -4.91
N THR A 236 40.22 20.29 -5.81
CA THR A 236 40.66 20.31 -7.22
C THR A 236 42.06 20.89 -7.19
N THR A 237 43.06 20.02 -7.06
CA THR A 237 44.44 20.41 -7.33
C THR A 237 44.52 20.72 -8.81
N THR A 238 44.41 21.99 -9.13
CA THR A 238 44.69 22.51 -10.50
C THR A 238 46.18 22.31 -10.74
N THR A 239 46.54 21.14 -11.23
CA THR A 239 47.89 20.93 -11.76
C THR A 239 47.93 21.68 -13.05
N THR A 240 48.53 22.86 -13.02
CA THR A 240 48.86 23.63 -14.20
C THR A 240 49.94 22.86 -14.99
N THR A 241 49.51 21.98 -15.89
CA THR A 241 50.38 21.33 -16.84
C THR A 241 50.45 22.24 -18.06
N THR A 242 51.57 22.92 -18.23
CA THR A 242 51.96 23.63 -19.44
C THR A 242 51.87 22.73 -20.64
N MET A 243 51.10 23.14 -21.64
CA MET A 243 50.98 22.48 -22.98
C MET A 243 52.32 22.48 -23.72
N PRO A 244 52.62 21.40 -24.41
CA PRO A 244 53.34 21.49 -25.68
C PRO A 244 52.34 21.41 -26.82
N THR A 245 52.35 22.43 -27.62
CA THR A 245 51.71 22.54 -28.93
C THR A 245 52.26 21.48 -29.88
N THR A 246 51.41 20.59 -30.43
CA THR A 246 51.63 20.03 -31.76
C THR A 246 50.33 19.50 -32.34
N THR A 247 50.00 20.03 -33.48
CA THR A 247 48.94 19.77 -34.43
C THR A 247 48.95 18.32 -34.92
N THR A 248 47.81 17.65 -34.94
CA THR A 248 47.33 16.85 -36.09
C THR A 248 45.89 16.37 -35.86
N LEU A 249 45.05 16.62 -36.84
CA LEU A 249 43.66 16.15 -36.99
C LEU A 249 43.68 14.72 -37.56
N PRO A 250 42.84 13.82 -37.09
CA PRO A 250 42.26 12.83 -37.99
C PRO A 250 40.73 12.69 -37.87
N THR A 251 40.08 12.92 -38.98
CA THR A 251 39.15 12.03 -39.71
C THR A 251 37.96 11.45 -38.94
N THR A 252 36.81 11.94 -39.33
CA THR A 252 35.45 11.41 -39.18
C THR A 252 35.34 9.89 -39.19
N THR A 253 34.78 9.33 -38.11
CA THR A 253 34.22 7.97 -38.12
C THR A 253 32.70 8.07 -38.02
N LYS A 254 32.02 7.55 -39.06
CA LYS A 254 30.58 7.45 -39.20
C LYS A 254 29.97 6.62 -38.08
N MET A 255 28.99 7.18 -37.34
CA MET A 255 28.09 6.41 -36.49
C MET A 255 27.12 5.60 -37.37
N SER A 256 27.22 4.27 -37.26
CA SER A 256 26.27 3.34 -37.83
C SER A 256 25.01 3.29 -36.98
N MET A 257 23.86 3.71 -37.54
CA MET A 257 22.54 3.53 -36.91
C MET A 257 22.13 2.07 -36.98
N VAL A 258 21.99 1.44 -35.83
CA VAL A 258 21.32 0.14 -35.70
C VAL A 258 19.80 0.37 -35.83
N LYS A 259 19.23 -0.16 -36.90
CA LYS A 259 17.77 -0.21 -37.10
C LYS A 259 17.18 -1.26 -36.20
N VAL A 260 16.30 -0.84 -35.28
CA VAL A 260 15.40 -1.73 -34.50
C VAL A 260 14.21 -2.06 -35.40
N PRO A 261 13.82 -3.35 -35.58
CA PRO A 261 12.66 -3.69 -36.41
C PRO A 261 11.37 -3.29 -35.68
N LEU A 262 10.52 -2.55 -36.38
CA LEU A 262 9.13 -2.27 -35.99
C LEU A 262 8.30 -3.54 -36.07
N VAL A 263 7.63 -3.92 -34.97
CA VAL A 263 6.62 -4.97 -34.92
C VAL A 263 5.32 -4.45 -35.56
N PRO A 264 4.69 -5.21 -36.48
CA PRO A 264 3.44 -4.79 -37.15
C PRO A 264 2.25 -4.75 -36.18
N PRO A 265 1.25 -3.87 -36.42
CA PRO A 265 0.14 -3.63 -35.49
C PRO A 265 -1.07 -4.59 -35.68
N GLU A 266 -0.86 -5.90 -35.88
CA GLU A 266 -1.95 -6.84 -36.15
C GLU A 266 -2.23 -7.89 -35.06
N ALA A 267 -1.78 -7.65 -33.81
CA ALA A 267 -2.06 -8.56 -32.67
C ALA A 267 -3.05 -8.02 -31.64
N PHE A 268 -3.80 -6.95 -31.95
CA PHE A 268 -4.90 -6.46 -31.10
C PHE A 268 -6.26 -6.74 -31.76
N GLY A 269 -6.65 -7.99 -31.75
CA GLY A 269 -7.97 -8.40 -32.18
C GLY A 269 -8.52 -9.54 -31.35
N ARG A 270 -9.60 -9.25 -30.64
CA ARG A 270 -10.56 -10.19 -30.03
C ARG A 270 -10.28 -10.66 -28.60
N VAL A 271 -10.58 -9.80 -27.62
CA VAL A 271 -11.37 -10.19 -26.45
C VAL A 271 -12.43 -9.10 -26.22
N MET A 272 -13.51 -9.18 -26.95
CA MET A 272 -14.74 -8.42 -26.68
C MET A 272 -15.89 -9.39 -26.62
N ASN A 273 -16.76 -9.22 -25.62
CA ASN A 273 -18.11 -9.76 -25.48
C ASN A 273 -18.26 -11.19 -24.94
N ALA A 274 -18.16 -11.31 -23.61
CA ALA A 274 -18.80 -12.39 -22.87
C ALA A 274 -19.93 -11.94 -21.92
N CYS A 275 -20.41 -10.71 -22.04
CA CYS A 275 -21.52 -10.19 -21.19
C CYS A 275 -22.85 -9.93 -21.93
N ALA A 276 -22.99 -10.36 -23.20
CA ALA A 276 -24.18 -10.06 -23.99
C ALA A 276 -25.09 -11.26 -24.29
N TYR A 277 -24.91 -12.39 -23.60
CA TYR A 277 -25.75 -13.57 -23.93
C TYR A 277 -26.28 -14.25 -22.67
N PHE A 278 -27.17 -13.59 -21.90
CA PHE A 278 -28.04 -14.29 -20.96
C PHE A 278 -29.31 -13.47 -20.63
N PRO A 279 -30.30 -13.39 -21.52
CA PRO A 279 -31.67 -13.16 -21.06
C PRO A 279 -32.69 -14.24 -21.43
N SER A 280 -32.37 -15.25 -22.26
CA SER A 280 -33.45 -16.07 -22.83
C SER A 280 -33.63 -17.46 -22.24
N TYR A 281 -32.74 -17.99 -21.44
CA TYR A 281 -32.86 -19.35 -20.91
C TYR A 281 -33.53 -19.48 -19.53
N ILE A 282 -33.68 -18.38 -18.80
CA ILE A 282 -34.35 -18.39 -17.47
C ILE A 282 -35.89 -18.29 -17.62
N PHE A 283 -36.40 -17.91 -18.78
CA PHE A 283 -37.84 -17.72 -18.97
C PHE A 283 -38.65 -19.01 -19.27
N LEU A 284 -38.00 -20.13 -19.59
CA LEU A 284 -38.70 -21.32 -20.03
C LEU A 284 -38.93 -22.39 -18.95
N HIS A 285 -38.31 -22.30 -17.76
CA HIS A 285 -38.48 -23.29 -16.70
C HIS A 285 -39.32 -22.84 -15.48
N LEU A 286 -39.90 -21.63 -15.51
CA LEU A 286 -40.71 -21.08 -14.41
C LEU A 286 -42.21 -21.10 -14.64
N VAL A 287 -42.69 -21.76 -15.68
CA VAL A 287 -44.15 -21.83 -15.95
C VAL A 287 -44.86 -22.98 -15.23
N HIS A 288 -44.12 -23.88 -14.58
CA HIS A 288 -44.72 -24.99 -13.83
C HIS A 288 -44.31 -24.93 -12.34
N GLY A 289 -44.97 -24.05 -11.60
CA GLY A 289 -45.05 -24.12 -10.15
C GLY A 289 -44.14 -23.17 -9.38
N LEU A 290 -44.61 -21.97 -9.13
CA LEU A 290 -44.41 -21.14 -7.91
C LEU A 290 -44.68 -19.65 -8.28
N ALA A 291 -45.91 -19.21 -8.08
CA ALA A 291 -46.37 -17.83 -8.34
C ALA A 291 -45.76 -16.74 -7.42
N ALA A 292 -44.79 -17.10 -6.54
CA ALA A 292 -44.21 -16.17 -5.58
C ALA A 292 -42.82 -15.59 -6.00
N VAL A 293 -42.13 -16.21 -6.96
CA VAL A 293 -40.78 -15.82 -7.38
C VAL A 293 -40.74 -14.57 -8.26
N PRO A 294 -41.70 -14.29 -9.15
CA PRO A 294 -41.68 -13.08 -9.95
C PRO A 294 -41.87 -11.79 -9.15
N LEU A 295 -42.65 -11.84 -8.06
CA LEU A 295 -42.88 -10.64 -7.21
C LEU A 295 -41.62 -10.21 -6.42
N VAL A 296 -40.81 -11.15 -5.97
CA VAL A 296 -39.56 -10.86 -5.27
C VAL A 296 -38.53 -10.23 -6.21
N TYR A 297 -38.50 -10.71 -7.48
CA TYR A 297 -37.57 -10.16 -8.50
C TYR A 297 -37.99 -8.74 -8.94
N LEU A 298 -39.27 -8.47 -9.10
CA LEU A 298 -39.80 -7.15 -9.42
C LEU A 298 -39.57 -6.13 -8.29
N VAL A 299 -39.70 -6.53 -7.03
CA VAL A 299 -39.48 -5.65 -5.88
C VAL A 299 -37.99 -5.32 -5.70
N CYS A 300 -37.09 -6.28 -5.93
CA CYS A 300 -35.65 -6.01 -5.92
C CYS A 300 -35.20 -5.10 -7.09
N HIS A 301 -35.83 -5.23 -8.25
CA HIS A 301 -35.49 -4.38 -9.42
C HIS A 301 -36.08 -2.97 -9.31
N ALA A 302 -37.27 -2.81 -8.72
CA ALA A 302 -37.88 -1.50 -8.49
C ALA A 302 -37.18 -0.67 -7.42
N SER A 303 -36.49 -1.34 -6.43
CA SER A 303 -35.72 -0.64 -5.41
C SER A 303 -34.32 -0.19 -5.87
N GLN A 304 -33.91 -0.53 -7.10
CA GLN A 304 -32.67 0.00 -7.72
C GLN A 304 -32.93 1.25 -8.58
N LEU A 305 -34.20 1.62 -8.78
CA LEU A 305 -34.62 2.77 -9.61
C LEU A 305 -35.16 3.95 -8.77
N LEU A 306 -35.16 3.84 -7.46
CA LEU A 306 -35.44 4.89 -6.47
C LEU A 306 -34.24 5.08 -5.55
#